data_454b5aac330592c48baf954b03a022d3
#
_entry.id   454b5aac330592c48baf954b03a022d3
#
_cell.length_a   1.000
_cell.length_b   1.000
_cell.length_c   1.000
_cell.angle_alpha   90.00
_cell.angle_beta   90.00
_cell.angle_gamma   90.00
#
_symmetry.space_group_name_H-M   'P 1'
#
loop_
_entity.id
_entity.type
_entity.pdbx_description
1 polymer ?
#
loop_
_entity_poly.entity_id
_entity_poly.type
_entity_poly.pdbx_seq_one_letter_code
_entity_poly.pdbx_strand_id
1 'polypeptide(L)'
;MAKGLLIVLGIALILVASAAAYRTWRQHDTAKALAIRTPNGIDEAGFVAINGVEQWVSIRGEDRSNPVLVLLHGGPGVAFLPVSYKALRSWEKDFTVVQWDQPGAGRTFGKHGPQASGDLTLDRIAADGIAVVEHARKQLGKDKVVLVGVSWGSVVGVEMSRRRPDLIHTYVGAGQVVDMQRNEAVGFDALLQKVRAKGDAKAEAKLLAIGAPPYAGREELLAERKILEANPPESERGLYRSLIPVLLSAPGYGLKDIRAWLDAGKFSIGEMLPALMSYSDDVPAPAIQAPVVFLQGVEDIQ
;
A
#
# COMPACT_ATOMS: atom_id res chain seq x y z
N MET A 1 4.65 -49.22 10.35
CA MET A 1 5.03 -47.92 9.81
C MET A 1 4.00 -47.35 8.84
N ALA A 2 3.50 -48.04 7.82
CA ALA A 2 2.56 -47.51 6.84
C ALA A 2 1.21 -47.01 7.44
N LYS A 3 0.61 -47.72 8.40
CA LYS A 3 -0.64 -47.28 9.08
C LYS A 3 -0.47 -45.97 9.86
N GLY A 4 0.66 -45.78 10.53
CA GLY A 4 0.94 -44.52 11.23
C GLY A 4 1.08 -43.33 10.29
N LEU A 5 1.75 -43.52 9.15
CA LEU A 5 1.89 -42.50 8.11
C LEU A 5 0.53 -42.08 7.52
N LEU A 6 -0.35 -43.07 7.25
CA LEU A 6 -1.70 -42.78 6.73
C LEU A 6 -2.55 -41.99 7.72
N ILE A 7 -2.45 -42.28 9.02
CA ILE A 7 -3.14 -41.50 10.06
C ILE A 7 -2.64 -40.05 10.09
N VAL A 8 -1.31 -39.85 10.07
CA VAL A 8 -0.71 -38.50 10.07
C VAL A 8 -1.15 -37.71 8.83
N LEU A 9 -1.11 -38.32 7.65
CA LEU A 9 -1.57 -37.70 6.40
C LEU A 9 -3.07 -37.37 6.46
N GLY A 10 -3.90 -38.26 7.02
CA GLY A 10 -5.32 -38.00 7.22
C GLY A 10 -5.59 -36.81 8.14
N ILE A 11 -4.90 -36.72 9.26
CA ILE A 11 -4.98 -35.59 10.19
C ILE A 11 -4.53 -34.29 9.50
N ALA A 12 -3.40 -34.31 8.79
CA ALA A 12 -2.91 -33.14 8.07
C ALA A 12 -3.92 -32.66 7.01
N LEU A 13 -4.54 -33.56 6.27
CA LEU A 13 -5.58 -33.23 5.28
C LEU A 13 -6.80 -32.59 5.93
N ILE A 14 -7.27 -33.12 7.06
CA ILE A 14 -8.39 -32.56 7.82
C ILE A 14 -8.06 -31.15 8.32
N LEU A 15 -6.85 -30.93 8.84
CA LEU A 15 -6.42 -29.62 9.31
C LEU A 15 -6.36 -28.58 8.16
N VAL A 16 -5.82 -28.96 7.01
CA VAL A 16 -5.78 -28.10 5.82
C VAL A 16 -7.19 -27.78 5.31
N ALA A 17 -8.07 -28.78 5.22
CA ALA A 17 -9.46 -28.59 4.80
C ALA A 17 -10.22 -27.66 5.79
N SER A 18 -10.02 -27.87 7.09
CA SER A 18 -10.65 -27.03 8.13
C SER A 18 -10.15 -25.59 8.07
N ALA A 19 -8.85 -25.37 7.87
CA ALA A 19 -8.26 -24.03 7.70
C ALA A 19 -8.80 -23.33 6.44
N ALA A 20 -8.93 -24.06 5.33
CA ALA A 20 -9.51 -23.54 4.09
C ALA A 20 -11.00 -23.18 4.25
N ALA A 21 -11.78 -24.04 4.89
CA ALA A 21 -13.19 -23.77 5.18
C ALA A 21 -13.35 -22.55 6.11
N TYR A 22 -12.55 -22.47 7.18
CA TYR A 22 -12.55 -21.33 8.09
C TYR A 22 -12.18 -20.02 7.37
N ARG A 23 -11.15 -20.04 6.51
CA ARG A 23 -10.76 -18.89 5.70
C ARG A 23 -11.91 -18.44 4.78
N THR A 24 -12.53 -19.37 4.06
CA THR A 24 -13.66 -19.08 3.16
C THR A 24 -14.84 -18.47 3.93
N TRP A 25 -15.16 -19.05 5.08
CA TRP A 25 -16.20 -18.50 5.95
C TRP A 25 -15.86 -17.09 6.40
N ARG A 26 -14.64 -16.84 6.88
CA ARG A 26 -14.17 -15.50 7.29
C ARG A 26 -14.25 -14.47 6.14
N GLN A 27 -13.85 -14.85 4.93
CA GLN A 27 -13.96 -13.99 3.75
C GLN A 27 -15.40 -13.64 3.42
N HIS A 28 -16.30 -14.63 3.48
CA HIS A 28 -17.72 -14.41 3.24
C HIS A 28 -18.35 -13.51 4.30
N ASP A 29 -18.09 -13.78 5.57
CA ASP A 29 -18.55 -12.95 6.68
C ASP A 29 -18.07 -11.51 6.56
N THR A 30 -16.77 -11.32 6.24
CA THR A 30 -16.19 -9.99 5.98
C THR A 30 -16.86 -9.31 4.79
N ALA A 31 -17.05 -10.01 3.67
CA ALA A 31 -17.73 -9.44 2.49
C ALA A 31 -19.16 -9.00 2.82
N LYS A 32 -19.88 -9.82 3.59
CA LYS A 32 -21.25 -9.51 4.03
C LYS A 32 -21.30 -8.27 4.94
N ALA A 33 -20.35 -8.14 5.86
CA ALA A 33 -20.24 -7.00 6.77
C ALA A 33 -19.87 -5.69 6.04
N LEU A 34 -19.13 -5.79 4.94
CA LEU A 34 -18.66 -4.64 4.14
C LEU A 34 -19.58 -4.30 2.97
N ALA A 35 -20.64 -5.06 2.75
CA ALA A 35 -21.53 -4.85 1.61
C ALA A 35 -22.18 -3.46 1.65
N ILE A 36 -22.10 -2.76 0.55
CA ILE A 36 -22.81 -1.49 0.33
C ILE A 36 -24.22 -1.86 -0.15
N ARG A 37 -25.25 -1.36 0.54
CA ARG A 37 -26.65 -1.71 0.28
C ARG A 37 -27.53 -0.49 0.08
N THR A 38 -26.95 0.70 0.08
CA THR A 38 -27.66 1.94 -0.13
C THR A 38 -28.12 2.05 -1.59
N PRO A 39 -29.28 2.63 -1.88
CA PRO A 39 -29.82 2.72 -3.25
C PRO A 39 -28.91 3.47 -4.23
N ASN A 40 -28.17 4.47 -3.74
CA ASN A 40 -27.22 5.27 -4.53
C ASN A 40 -25.75 4.86 -4.30
N GLY A 41 -25.52 3.68 -3.72
CA GLY A 41 -24.18 3.16 -3.45
C GLY A 41 -23.46 2.67 -4.71
N ILE A 42 -22.15 2.53 -4.58
CA ILE A 42 -21.26 1.92 -5.58
C ILE A 42 -20.32 0.94 -4.90
N ASP A 43 -20.16 -0.25 -5.47
CA ASP A 43 -19.23 -1.28 -5.05
C ASP A 43 -18.71 -2.00 -6.30
N GLU A 44 -17.74 -1.41 -6.95
CA GLU A 44 -17.18 -1.87 -8.22
C GLU A 44 -15.68 -2.08 -8.09
N ALA A 45 -15.18 -3.18 -8.64
CA ALA A 45 -13.75 -3.43 -8.73
C ALA A 45 -13.45 -4.27 -9.97
N GLY A 46 -12.38 -3.91 -10.68
CA GLY A 46 -12.01 -4.61 -11.91
C GLY A 46 -10.76 -4.05 -12.55
N PHE A 47 -10.37 -4.69 -13.64
CA PHE A 47 -9.30 -4.21 -14.50
C PHE A 47 -9.82 -3.11 -15.43
N VAL A 48 -9.16 -1.96 -15.41
CA VAL A 48 -9.44 -0.79 -16.23
C VAL A 48 -8.23 -0.53 -17.12
N ALA A 49 -8.46 -0.22 -18.40
CA ALA A 49 -7.39 0.17 -19.31
C ALA A 49 -6.89 1.59 -18.95
N ILE A 50 -5.71 1.68 -18.37
CA ILE A 50 -5.03 2.91 -17.99
C ILE A 50 -3.79 3.04 -18.85
N ASN A 51 -3.73 4.06 -19.71
CA ASN A 51 -2.62 4.29 -20.63
C ASN A 51 -2.18 3.04 -21.43
N GLY A 52 -3.18 2.22 -21.85
CA GLY A 52 -2.95 1.01 -22.63
C GLY A 52 -2.61 -0.25 -21.81
N VAL A 53 -2.51 -0.15 -20.48
CA VAL A 53 -2.28 -1.28 -19.58
C VAL A 53 -3.48 -1.50 -18.68
N GLU A 54 -3.96 -2.73 -18.55
CA GLU A 54 -5.06 -3.05 -17.64
C GLU A 54 -4.57 -3.04 -16.18
N GLN A 55 -5.11 -2.13 -15.39
CA GLN A 55 -4.75 -1.94 -13.98
C GLN A 55 -5.97 -2.14 -13.09
N TRP A 56 -5.78 -2.69 -11.90
CA TRP A 56 -6.86 -2.98 -10.98
C TRP A 56 -7.30 -1.72 -10.23
N VAL A 57 -8.57 -1.37 -10.35
CA VAL A 57 -9.19 -0.22 -9.70
C VAL A 57 -10.41 -0.69 -8.92
N SER A 58 -10.62 -0.14 -7.73
CA SER A 58 -11.81 -0.34 -6.90
C SER A 58 -12.44 1.01 -6.59
N ILE A 59 -13.76 1.10 -6.73
CA ILE A 59 -14.56 2.30 -6.45
C ILE A 59 -15.69 1.90 -5.51
N ARG A 60 -15.70 2.45 -4.28
CA ARG A 60 -16.64 2.07 -3.24
C ARG A 60 -17.15 3.30 -2.48
N GLY A 61 -18.44 3.35 -2.23
CA GLY A 61 -19.07 4.42 -1.44
C GLY A 61 -20.55 4.17 -1.21
N GLU A 62 -21.08 4.61 -0.08
CA GLU A 62 -22.51 4.46 0.25
C GLU A 62 -23.38 5.41 -0.58
N ASP A 63 -22.80 6.47 -1.17
CA ASP A 63 -23.48 7.40 -2.04
C ASP A 63 -22.53 7.90 -3.15
N ARG A 64 -22.88 7.69 -4.42
CA ARG A 64 -22.12 8.17 -5.59
C ARG A 64 -22.05 9.71 -5.67
N SER A 65 -22.97 10.40 -4.99
CA SER A 65 -22.97 11.87 -4.93
C SER A 65 -21.93 12.45 -3.99
N ASN A 66 -21.36 11.63 -3.08
CA ASN A 66 -20.28 12.03 -2.18
C ASN A 66 -19.03 12.53 -2.92
N PRO A 67 -18.19 13.36 -2.29
CA PRO A 67 -16.87 13.69 -2.82
C PRO A 67 -16.06 12.43 -3.13
N VAL A 68 -15.31 12.46 -4.23
CA VAL A 68 -14.41 11.36 -4.60
C VAL A 68 -13.08 11.53 -3.88
N LEU A 69 -12.64 10.47 -3.23
CA LEU A 69 -11.32 10.37 -2.60
C LEU A 69 -10.52 9.30 -3.31
N VAL A 70 -9.39 9.68 -3.90
CA VAL A 70 -8.44 8.74 -4.53
C VAL A 70 -7.29 8.50 -3.57
N LEU A 71 -7.08 7.23 -3.19
CA LEU A 71 -6.02 6.82 -2.28
C LEU A 71 -4.86 6.19 -3.04
N LEU A 72 -3.70 6.83 -2.93
CA LEU A 72 -2.42 6.35 -3.46
C LEU A 72 -1.68 5.58 -2.37
N HIS A 73 -1.48 4.28 -2.59
CA HIS A 73 -0.81 3.42 -1.61
C HIS A 73 0.69 3.66 -1.53
N GLY A 74 1.27 3.26 -0.40
CA GLY A 74 2.70 3.30 -0.14
C GLY A 74 3.49 2.13 -0.74
N GLY A 75 4.66 1.92 -0.26
CA GLY A 75 5.62 0.91 -0.70
C GLY A 75 6.91 1.54 -1.24
N PRO A 76 7.21 1.48 -2.56
CA PRO A 76 6.38 1.09 -3.70
C PRO A 76 5.94 -0.38 -3.73
N GLY A 77 4.87 -0.65 -4.49
CA GLY A 77 4.40 -2.01 -4.74
C GLY A 77 3.51 -2.65 -3.65
N VAL A 78 3.21 -1.94 -2.55
CA VAL A 78 2.38 -2.44 -1.43
C VAL A 78 0.96 -1.93 -1.57
N ALA A 79 0.15 -2.58 -2.41
CA ALA A 79 -1.25 -2.23 -2.60
C ALA A 79 -2.06 -2.29 -1.30
N PHE A 80 -2.92 -1.30 -1.05
CA PHE A 80 -3.71 -1.23 0.19
C PHE A 80 -4.99 -2.03 0.15
N LEU A 81 -5.55 -2.31 -1.01
CA LEU A 81 -6.84 -3.00 -1.18
C LEU A 81 -7.02 -4.23 -0.28
N PRO A 82 -6.06 -5.18 -0.18
CA PRO A 82 -6.27 -6.38 0.62
C PRO A 82 -6.13 -6.19 2.14
N VAL A 83 -5.73 -5.00 2.60
CA VAL A 83 -5.48 -4.74 4.02
C VAL A 83 -6.28 -3.55 4.57
N SER A 84 -6.71 -2.62 3.73
CA SER A 84 -7.38 -1.38 4.14
C SER A 84 -8.91 -1.50 4.23
N TYR A 85 -9.52 -2.55 3.72
CA TYR A 85 -10.96 -2.68 3.56
C TYR A 85 -11.77 -2.47 4.86
N LYS A 86 -11.22 -2.77 6.03
CA LYS A 86 -11.86 -2.51 7.32
C LYS A 86 -11.71 -1.05 7.74
N ALA A 87 -10.53 -0.49 7.58
CA ALA A 87 -10.23 0.87 7.99
C ALA A 87 -11.00 1.90 7.14
N LEU A 88 -11.05 1.68 5.83
CA LEU A 88 -11.71 2.59 4.90
C LEU A 88 -13.23 2.47 4.88
N ARG A 89 -13.80 1.43 5.48
CA ARG A 89 -15.26 1.23 5.51
C ARG A 89 -16.01 2.41 6.14
N SER A 90 -15.44 3.07 7.13
CA SER A 90 -16.02 4.29 7.71
C SER A 90 -15.98 5.48 6.75
N TRP A 91 -14.94 5.58 5.92
CA TRP A 91 -14.80 6.65 4.94
C TRP A 91 -15.79 6.53 3.77
N GLU A 92 -16.19 5.29 3.43
CA GLU A 92 -17.17 5.01 2.37
C GLU A 92 -18.57 5.61 2.65
N LYS A 93 -18.83 6.10 3.87
CA LYS A 93 -20.06 6.83 4.23
C LYS A 93 -20.08 8.27 3.72
N ASP A 94 -18.92 8.91 3.76
CA ASP A 94 -18.77 10.34 3.49
C ASP A 94 -18.06 10.62 2.16
N PHE A 95 -17.36 9.59 1.62
CA PHE A 95 -16.63 9.64 0.35
C PHE A 95 -16.98 8.45 -0.54
N THR A 96 -16.87 8.67 -1.86
CA THR A 96 -16.66 7.57 -2.79
C THR A 96 -15.15 7.34 -2.89
N VAL A 97 -14.68 6.24 -2.30
CA VAL A 97 -13.26 5.91 -2.18
C VAL A 97 -12.80 5.12 -3.39
N VAL A 98 -11.77 5.63 -4.05
CA VAL A 98 -11.09 4.99 -5.18
C VAL A 98 -9.74 4.48 -4.70
N GLN A 99 -9.49 3.18 -4.88
CA GLN A 99 -8.21 2.56 -4.65
C GLN A 99 -7.70 1.94 -5.95
N TRP A 100 -6.42 1.98 -6.14
CA TRP A 100 -5.76 1.56 -7.37
C TRP A 100 -4.50 0.76 -7.04
N ASP A 101 -4.39 -0.45 -7.59
CA ASP A 101 -3.16 -1.22 -7.57
C ASP A 101 -2.25 -0.68 -8.69
N GLN A 102 -1.24 0.10 -8.32
CA GLN A 102 -0.27 0.73 -9.23
C GLN A 102 0.46 -0.33 -10.08
N PRO A 103 1.09 0.05 -11.22
CA PRO A 103 2.03 -0.83 -11.89
C PRO A 103 3.06 -1.41 -10.90
N GLY A 104 3.31 -2.70 -10.99
CA GLY A 104 4.16 -3.39 -10.03
C GLY A 104 3.51 -3.70 -8.67
N ALA A 105 2.21 -3.45 -8.47
CA ALA A 105 1.53 -3.67 -7.20
C ALA A 105 0.31 -4.59 -7.32
N GLY A 106 0.00 -5.30 -6.24
CA GLY A 106 -1.23 -6.03 -6.03
C GLY A 106 -1.67 -6.91 -7.19
N ARG A 107 -2.94 -6.81 -7.59
CA ARG A 107 -3.52 -7.56 -8.71
C ARG A 107 -3.03 -7.11 -10.07
N THR A 108 -2.65 -5.83 -10.23
CA THR A 108 -2.02 -5.35 -11.46
C THR A 108 -0.73 -6.13 -11.72
N PHE A 109 0.15 -6.24 -10.72
CA PHE A 109 1.33 -7.09 -10.81
C PHE A 109 0.98 -8.57 -11.00
N GLY A 110 -0.02 -9.07 -10.28
CA GLY A 110 -0.48 -10.47 -10.36
C GLY A 110 -0.95 -10.87 -11.76
N LYS A 111 -1.46 -9.92 -12.54
CA LYS A 111 -1.88 -10.12 -13.93
C LYS A 111 -0.71 -10.09 -14.91
N HIS A 112 0.16 -9.11 -14.76
CA HIS A 112 1.19 -8.81 -15.76
C HIS A 112 2.55 -9.46 -15.44
N GLY A 113 2.87 -9.67 -14.17
CA GLY A 113 4.18 -10.15 -13.73
C GLY A 113 5.30 -9.10 -13.89
N PRO A 114 6.54 -9.45 -13.57
CA PRO A 114 7.67 -8.52 -13.62
C PRO A 114 7.92 -7.95 -15.02
N GLN A 115 7.95 -8.81 -16.04
CA GLN A 115 8.34 -8.43 -17.42
C GLN A 115 7.33 -7.47 -18.07
N ALA A 116 6.04 -7.65 -17.77
CA ALA A 116 4.97 -6.84 -18.35
C ALA A 116 4.58 -5.65 -17.45
N SER A 117 5.19 -5.49 -16.27
CA SER A 117 5.04 -4.29 -15.46
C SER A 117 5.67 -3.06 -16.12
N GLY A 118 6.63 -3.27 -17.04
CA GLY A 118 7.36 -2.20 -17.73
C GLY A 118 8.23 -1.38 -16.78
N ASP A 119 8.75 -0.26 -17.23
CA ASP A 119 9.60 0.61 -16.42
C ASP A 119 8.78 1.27 -15.31
N LEU A 120 9.13 1.00 -14.07
CA LEU A 120 8.50 1.59 -12.89
C LEU A 120 9.19 2.93 -12.58
N THR A 121 8.77 3.99 -13.25
CA THR A 121 9.26 5.36 -12.99
C THR A 121 8.19 6.19 -12.29
N LEU A 122 8.61 7.19 -11.50
CA LEU A 122 7.68 8.15 -10.89
C LEU A 122 6.83 8.84 -11.95
N ASP A 123 7.46 9.21 -13.06
CA ASP A 123 6.81 9.88 -14.20
C ASP A 123 5.63 9.07 -14.75
N ARG A 124 5.86 7.79 -15.02
CA ARG A 124 4.83 6.87 -15.52
C ARG A 124 3.73 6.64 -14.47
N ILE A 125 4.10 6.36 -13.24
CA ILE A 125 3.12 6.09 -12.17
C ILE A 125 2.25 7.32 -11.92
N ALA A 126 2.82 8.52 -11.95
CA ALA A 126 2.04 9.75 -11.84
C ALA A 126 1.11 9.96 -13.05
N ALA A 127 1.56 9.67 -14.27
CA ALA A 127 0.71 9.73 -15.46
C ALA A 127 -0.44 8.71 -15.40
N ASP A 128 -0.16 7.48 -14.95
CA ASP A 128 -1.20 6.45 -14.75
C ASP A 128 -2.18 6.86 -13.64
N GLY A 129 -1.70 7.42 -12.53
CA GLY A 129 -2.54 7.94 -11.46
C GLY A 129 -3.46 9.07 -11.92
N ILE A 130 -2.98 9.98 -12.78
CA ILE A 130 -3.80 11.01 -13.41
C ILE A 130 -4.91 10.37 -14.26
N ALA A 131 -4.59 9.36 -15.06
CA ALA A 131 -5.58 8.65 -15.87
C ALA A 131 -6.62 7.89 -15.00
N VAL A 132 -6.22 7.34 -13.83
CA VAL A 132 -7.15 6.77 -12.85
C VAL A 132 -8.09 7.85 -12.29
N VAL A 133 -7.57 9.03 -11.96
CA VAL A 133 -8.40 10.17 -11.51
C VAL A 133 -9.39 10.57 -12.59
N GLU A 134 -8.96 10.69 -13.85
CA GLU A 134 -9.83 11.04 -14.98
C GLU A 134 -10.91 9.98 -15.21
N HIS A 135 -10.57 8.69 -15.11
CA HIS A 135 -11.53 7.58 -15.17
C HIS A 135 -12.59 7.68 -14.08
N ALA A 136 -12.17 7.83 -12.82
CA ALA A 136 -13.08 7.92 -11.67
C ALA A 136 -14.00 9.15 -11.78
N ARG A 137 -13.45 10.30 -12.13
CA ARG A 137 -14.23 11.53 -12.35
C ARG A 137 -15.31 11.37 -13.42
N LYS A 138 -14.94 10.79 -14.57
CA LYS A 138 -15.86 10.54 -15.68
C LYS A 138 -16.99 9.60 -15.26
N GLN A 139 -16.66 8.51 -14.57
CA GLN A 139 -17.62 7.50 -14.11
C GLN A 139 -18.60 8.05 -13.08
N LEU A 140 -18.13 8.95 -12.20
CA LEU A 140 -18.88 9.48 -11.07
C LEU A 140 -19.45 10.89 -11.33
N GLY A 141 -19.19 11.50 -12.49
CA GLY A 141 -19.67 12.84 -12.83
C GLY A 141 -19.10 13.93 -11.93
N LYS A 142 -17.80 13.86 -11.58
CA LYS A 142 -17.16 14.82 -10.68
C LYS A 142 -16.08 15.64 -11.39
N ASP A 143 -15.95 16.91 -10.99
CA ASP A 143 -14.95 17.82 -11.57
C ASP A 143 -13.56 17.66 -10.95
N LYS A 144 -13.51 17.46 -9.63
CA LYS A 144 -12.27 17.33 -8.87
C LYS A 144 -12.36 16.21 -7.83
N VAL A 145 -11.19 15.73 -7.38
CA VAL A 145 -11.07 14.70 -6.34
C VAL A 145 -10.26 15.20 -5.16
N VAL A 146 -10.47 14.61 -4.00
CA VAL A 146 -9.51 14.63 -2.88
C VAL A 146 -8.47 13.56 -3.17
N LEU A 147 -7.20 13.93 -3.22
CA LEU A 147 -6.09 13.03 -3.46
C LEU A 147 -5.35 12.77 -2.15
N VAL A 148 -5.27 11.51 -1.73
CA VAL A 148 -4.56 11.11 -0.51
C VAL A 148 -3.37 10.25 -0.89
N GLY A 149 -2.17 10.71 -0.59
CA GLY A 149 -0.93 9.96 -0.81
C GLY A 149 -0.32 9.50 0.52
N VAL A 150 -0.01 8.21 0.65
CA VAL A 150 0.58 7.65 1.87
C VAL A 150 2.00 7.17 1.59
N SER A 151 3.00 7.65 2.35
CA SER A 151 4.41 7.25 2.19
C SER A 151 4.87 7.42 0.73
N TRP A 152 5.35 6.39 0.01
CA TRP A 152 5.60 6.43 -1.43
C TRP A 152 4.46 7.08 -2.23
N GLY A 153 3.21 6.78 -1.88
CA GLY A 153 2.04 7.41 -2.53
C GLY A 153 2.01 8.93 -2.37
N SER A 154 2.69 9.50 -1.37
CA SER A 154 2.80 10.94 -1.20
C SER A 154 3.73 11.58 -2.23
N VAL A 155 4.81 10.89 -2.62
CA VAL A 155 5.68 11.30 -3.73
C VAL A 155 4.90 11.36 -5.05
N VAL A 156 4.11 10.31 -5.33
CA VAL A 156 3.24 10.27 -6.51
C VAL A 156 2.18 11.37 -6.46
N GLY A 157 1.58 11.59 -5.28
CA GLY A 157 0.53 12.60 -5.07
C GLY A 157 1.01 14.03 -5.29
N VAL A 158 2.22 14.37 -4.85
CA VAL A 158 2.87 15.67 -5.14
C VAL A 158 3.03 15.87 -6.64
N GLU A 159 3.57 14.86 -7.33
CA GLU A 159 3.81 14.93 -8.77
C GLU A 159 2.50 15.07 -9.57
N MET A 160 1.46 14.30 -9.22
CA MET A 160 0.14 14.42 -9.83
C MET A 160 -0.48 15.79 -9.59
N SER A 161 -0.37 16.33 -8.37
CA SER A 161 -0.95 17.62 -7.98
C SER A 161 -0.28 18.80 -8.70
N ARG A 162 0.99 18.68 -9.02
CA ARG A 162 1.73 19.66 -9.82
C ARG A 162 1.36 19.63 -11.29
N ARG A 163 1.22 18.42 -11.85
CA ARG A 163 0.90 18.25 -13.28
C ARG A 163 -0.54 18.61 -13.60
N ARG A 164 -1.48 18.26 -12.73
CA ARG A 164 -2.91 18.44 -12.98
C ARG A 164 -3.64 19.04 -11.78
N PRO A 165 -3.31 20.28 -11.38
CA PRO A 165 -4.00 20.98 -10.29
C PRO A 165 -5.48 21.22 -10.56
N ASP A 166 -5.88 21.23 -11.84
CA ASP A 166 -7.26 21.32 -12.29
C ASP A 166 -8.12 20.13 -11.86
N LEU A 167 -7.55 18.97 -11.63
CA LEU A 167 -8.23 17.74 -11.20
C LEU A 167 -8.32 17.58 -9.68
N ILE A 168 -7.51 18.31 -8.93
CA ILE A 168 -7.34 18.10 -7.49
C ILE A 168 -8.06 19.20 -6.71
N HIS A 169 -8.99 18.81 -5.85
CA HIS A 169 -9.65 19.69 -4.91
C HIS A 169 -8.75 19.99 -3.70
N THR A 170 -8.18 18.94 -3.13
CA THR A 170 -7.28 19.00 -1.98
C THR A 170 -6.29 17.83 -2.09
N TYR A 171 -5.03 18.09 -1.81
CA TYR A 171 -4.03 17.05 -1.64
C TYR A 171 -3.78 16.81 -0.15
N VAL A 172 -3.77 15.54 0.27
CA VAL A 172 -3.46 15.10 1.63
C VAL A 172 -2.25 14.17 1.58
N GLY A 173 -1.14 14.59 2.15
CA GLY A 173 0.06 13.78 2.33
C GLY A 173 0.07 13.16 3.72
N ALA A 174 0.04 11.83 3.83
CA ALA A 174 0.15 11.10 5.07
C ALA A 174 1.49 10.36 5.14
N GLY A 175 2.31 10.64 6.17
CA GLY A 175 3.70 10.22 6.15
C GLY A 175 4.40 10.79 4.91
N GLN A 176 4.38 12.12 4.75
CA GLN A 176 4.87 12.80 3.55
C GLN A 176 6.38 12.66 3.40
N VAL A 177 6.81 12.06 2.30
CA VAL A 177 8.22 12.02 1.92
C VAL A 177 8.60 13.31 1.18
N VAL A 178 9.63 14.00 1.67
CA VAL A 178 10.18 15.24 1.06
C VAL A 178 11.60 14.99 0.51
N ASP A 179 12.44 14.34 1.30
CA ASP A 179 13.79 13.96 0.92
C ASP A 179 14.07 12.55 1.44
N MET A 180 14.25 11.60 0.53
CA MET A 180 14.34 10.19 0.90
C MET A 180 15.64 9.87 1.63
N GLN A 181 16.76 10.45 1.24
CA GLN A 181 18.04 10.19 1.91
C GLN A 181 18.02 10.71 3.35
N ARG A 182 17.48 11.90 3.54
CA ARG A 182 17.33 12.50 4.86
C ARG A 182 16.35 11.72 5.72
N ASN A 183 15.23 11.29 5.13
CA ASN A 183 14.24 10.46 5.79
C ASN A 183 14.84 9.15 6.30
N GLU A 184 15.59 8.42 5.44
CA GLU A 184 16.25 7.18 5.83
C GLU A 184 17.32 7.40 6.91
N ALA A 185 18.10 8.48 6.84
CA ALA A 185 19.11 8.78 7.85
C ALA A 185 18.48 9.04 9.24
N VAL A 186 17.41 9.84 9.29
CA VAL A 186 16.68 10.12 10.55
C VAL A 186 16.04 8.83 11.09
N GLY A 187 15.44 8.03 10.22
CA GLY A 187 14.81 6.76 10.60
C GLY A 187 15.81 5.75 11.16
N PHE A 188 16.98 5.61 10.51
CA PHE A 188 18.06 4.73 10.99
C PHE A 188 18.55 5.14 12.38
N ASP A 189 18.81 6.43 12.59
CA ASP A 189 19.29 6.94 13.89
C ASP A 189 18.24 6.72 14.98
N ALA A 190 16.97 7.00 14.70
CA ALA A 190 15.87 6.76 15.63
C ALA A 190 15.69 5.29 15.98
N LEU A 191 15.77 4.40 14.99
CA LEU A 191 15.72 2.95 15.20
C LEU A 191 16.90 2.46 16.04
N LEU A 192 18.11 2.93 15.75
CA LEU A 192 19.32 2.59 16.51
C LEU A 192 19.20 3.03 17.98
N GLN A 193 18.73 4.23 18.24
CA GLN A 193 18.45 4.71 19.59
C GLN A 193 17.39 3.83 20.30
N LYS A 194 16.34 3.46 19.60
CA LYS A 194 15.26 2.63 20.12
C LYS A 194 15.73 1.23 20.53
N VAL A 195 16.53 0.55 19.70
CA VAL A 195 17.05 -0.78 20.01
C VAL A 195 18.07 -0.73 21.16
N ARG A 196 18.89 0.33 21.26
CA ARG A 196 19.77 0.60 22.39
C ARG A 196 19.00 0.79 23.69
N ALA A 197 17.97 1.62 23.69
CA ALA A 197 17.14 1.85 24.86
C ALA A 197 16.44 0.59 25.35
N LYS A 198 16.14 -0.37 24.46
CA LYS A 198 15.61 -1.69 24.82
C LYS A 198 16.66 -2.70 25.28
N GLY A 199 17.93 -2.42 25.13
CA GLY A 199 19.01 -3.35 25.39
C GLY A 199 19.07 -4.53 24.41
N ASP A 200 18.53 -4.37 23.18
CA ASP A 200 18.58 -5.39 22.12
C ASP A 200 19.93 -5.37 21.40
N ALA A 201 20.95 -5.89 22.06
CA ALA A 201 22.32 -5.95 21.52
C ALA A 201 22.41 -6.69 20.18
N LYS A 202 21.48 -7.64 19.91
CA LYS A 202 21.48 -8.38 18.65
C LYS A 202 20.95 -7.53 17.49
N ALA A 203 19.89 -6.76 17.72
CA ALA A 203 19.36 -5.82 16.73
C ALA A 203 20.35 -4.67 16.49
N GLU A 204 20.95 -4.13 17.55
CA GLU A 204 22.01 -3.09 17.45
C GLU A 204 23.18 -3.56 16.60
N ALA A 205 23.75 -4.73 16.89
CA ALA A 205 24.87 -5.29 16.12
C ALA A 205 24.51 -5.48 14.63
N LYS A 206 23.28 -5.89 14.33
CA LYS A 206 22.80 -6.01 12.94
C LYS A 206 22.69 -4.65 12.25
N LEU A 207 22.11 -3.64 12.91
CA LEU A 207 22.00 -2.29 12.36
C LEU A 207 23.38 -1.69 12.07
N LEU A 208 24.32 -1.84 13.00
CA LEU A 208 25.69 -1.37 12.80
C LEU A 208 26.40 -2.10 11.65
N ALA A 209 26.11 -3.38 11.44
CA ALA A 209 26.65 -4.16 10.32
C ALA A 209 26.04 -3.76 8.97
N ILE A 210 24.76 -3.36 8.93
CA ILE A 210 24.11 -2.80 7.74
C ILE A 210 24.75 -1.46 7.38
N GLY A 211 25.03 -0.64 8.37
CA GLY A 211 25.53 0.73 8.21
C GLY A 211 24.43 1.75 8.00
N ALA A 212 24.81 3.01 8.17
CA ALA A 212 23.90 4.15 7.94
C ALA A 212 23.59 4.32 6.43
N PRO A 213 22.39 4.81 6.06
CA PRO A 213 22.07 5.16 4.67
C PRO A 213 23.01 6.26 4.13
N PRO A 214 23.18 6.39 2.78
CA PRO A 214 22.44 5.66 1.76
C PRO A 214 22.85 4.21 1.67
N TYR A 215 21.84 3.31 1.59
CA TYR A 215 22.11 1.87 1.48
C TYR A 215 22.74 1.53 0.13
N ALA A 216 23.68 0.56 0.14
CA ALA A 216 24.36 0.13 -1.07
C ALA A 216 23.41 -0.60 -2.05
N GLY A 217 22.34 -1.22 -1.51
CA GLY A 217 21.36 -1.90 -2.32
C GLY A 217 20.09 -2.27 -1.56
N ARG A 218 19.25 -3.05 -2.24
CA ARG A 218 17.96 -3.50 -1.72
C ARG A 218 18.11 -4.39 -0.47
N GLU A 219 19.16 -5.17 -0.39
CA GLU A 219 19.34 -6.15 0.69
C GLU A 219 19.53 -5.46 2.04
N GLU A 220 20.31 -4.40 2.08
CA GLU A 220 20.54 -3.58 3.27
C GLU A 220 19.26 -2.90 3.71
N LEU A 221 18.51 -2.28 2.78
CA LEU A 221 17.22 -1.67 3.07
C LEU A 221 16.24 -2.69 3.66
N LEU A 222 16.08 -3.85 3.02
CA LEU A 222 15.18 -4.90 3.52
C LEU A 222 15.63 -5.50 4.85
N ALA A 223 16.94 -5.56 5.11
CA ALA A 223 17.46 -6.01 6.39
C ALA A 223 17.15 -5.02 7.51
N GLU A 224 17.29 -3.73 7.26
CA GLU A 224 16.91 -2.66 8.19
C GLU A 224 15.39 -2.70 8.45
N ARG A 225 14.54 -2.77 7.42
CA ARG A 225 13.07 -2.86 7.55
C ARG A 225 12.62 -4.03 8.42
N LYS A 226 13.29 -5.18 8.35
CA LYS A 226 13.01 -6.32 9.25
C LYS A 226 13.27 -6.00 10.72
N ILE A 227 14.28 -5.17 11.01
CA ILE A 227 14.58 -4.75 12.38
C ILE A 227 13.53 -3.73 12.83
N LEU A 228 13.14 -2.80 11.97
CA LEU A 228 12.08 -1.85 12.21
C LEU A 228 10.74 -2.55 12.51
N GLU A 229 10.33 -3.50 11.66
CA GLU A 229 9.10 -4.30 11.84
C GLU A 229 9.11 -5.11 13.14
N ALA A 230 10.27 -5.56 13.59
CA ALA A 230 10.44 -6.25 14.88
C ALA A 230 10.39 -5.27 16.07
N ASN A 231 10.57 -3.97 15.80
CA ASN A 231 10.60 -2.89 16.78
C ASN A 231 9.58 -1.79 16.47
N PRO A 232 8.31 -2.09 16.16
CA PRO A 232 7.35 -1.07 15.75
C PRO A 232 7.11 -0.07 16.89
N PRO A 233 6.58 1.13 16.59
CA PRO A 233 5.98 2.01 17.58
C PRO A 233 4.96 1.27 18.43
N GLU A 234 4.75 1.69 19.68
CA GLU A 234 3.78 1.06 20.57
C GLU A 234 2.36 1.07 19.97
N SER A 235 1.99 2.21 19.38
CA SER A 235 0.73 2.44 18.67
C SER A 235 0.50 1.48 17.49
N GLU A 236 1.55 0.97 16.84
CA GLU A 236 1.47 0.14 15.65
C GLU A 236 1.60 -1.37 15.90
N ARG A 237 1.96 -1.79 17.11
CA ARG A 237 2.14 -3.23 17.44
C ARG A 237 0.92 -4.09 17.11
N GLY A 238 -0.28 -3.55 17.29
CA GLY A 238 -1.52 -4.21 16.95
C GLY A 238 -1.71 -4.38 15.45
N LEU A 239 -1.33 -3.39 14.66
CA LEU A 239 -1.43 -3.38 13.20
C LEU A 239 -0.57 -4.49 12.59
N TYR A 240 0.71 -4.55 12.93
CA TYR A 240 1.62 -5.59 12.41
C TYR A 240 1.16 -7.01 12.76
N ARG A 241 0.65 -7.24 13.98
CA ARG A 241 0.11 -8.54 14.38
C ARG A 241 -1.16 -8.94 13.63
N SER A 242 -1.96 -7.96 13.22
CA SER A 242 -3.23 -8.19 12.53
C SER A 242 -3.09 -8.31 11.02
N LEU A 243 -1.95 -7.93 10.44
CA LEU A 243 -1.76 -7.84 8.98
C LEU A 243 -2.05 -9.17 8.27
N ILE A 244 -1.42 -10.27 8.71
CA ILE A 244 -1.63 -11.59 8.09
C ILE A 244 -3.08 -12.07 8.23
N PRO A 245 -3.71 -12.07 9.42
CA PRO A 245 -5.13 -12.38 9.55
C PRO A 245 -6.05 -11.50 8.69
N VAL A 246 -5.76 -10.20 8.57
CA VAL A 246 -6.50 -9.28 7.71
C VAL A 246 -6.35 -9.68 6.25
N LEU A 247 -5.13 -9.86 5.77
CA LEU A 247 -4.83 -10.28 4.39
C LEU A 247 -5.50 -11.61 4.02
N LEU A 248 -5.44 -12.61 4.92
CA LEU A 248 -6.09 -13.92 4.71
C LEU A 248 -7.61 -13.84 4.67
N SER A 249 -8.23 -12.88 5.35
CA SER A 249 -9.69 -12.67 5.36
C SER A 249 -10.17 -11.59 4.39
N ALA A 250 -9.28 -11.04 3.55
CA ALA A 250 -9.65 -10.05 2.54
C ALA A 250 -10.67 -10.61 1.55
N PRO A 251 -11.82 -9.96 1.37
CA PRO A 251 -12.87 -10.45 0.47
C PRO A 251 -12.37 -10.54 -0.98
N GLY A 252 -12.66 -11.66 -1.63
CA GLY A 252 -12.32 -11.86 -3.04
C GLY A 252 -10.82 -12.06 -3.32
N TYR A 253 -9.93 -12.11 -2.31
CA TYR A 253 -8.51 -12.40 -2.50
C TYR A 253 -8.23 -13.89 -2.35
N GLY A 254 -7.73 -14.55 -3.42
CA GLY A 254 -7.22 -15.91 -3.40
C GLY A 254 -5.80 -15.99 -2.84
N LEU A 255 -5.29 -17.20 -2.58
CA LEU A 255 -3.89 -17.38 -2.18
C LEU A 255 -2.91 -16.92 -3.26
N LYS A 256 -3.32 -17.01 -4.54
CA LYS A 256 -2.55 -16.49 -5.68
C LYS A 256 -2.43 -14.96 -5.62
N ASP A 257 -3.53 -14.27 -5.29
CA ASP A 257 -3.50 -12.80 -5.15
C ASP A 257 -2.62 -12.37 -3.98
N ILE A 258 -2.68 -13.09 -2.86
CA ILE A 258 -1.84 -12.83 -1.68
C ILE A 258 -0.36 -13.03 -2.02
N ARG A 259 -0.04 -14.10 -2.74
CA ARG A 259 1.34 -14.33 -3.20
C ARG A 259 1.81 -13.21 -4.13
N ALA A 260 0.98 -12.83 -5.11
CA ALA A 260 1.28 -11.73 -6.00
C ALA A 260 1.50 -10.41 -5.25
N TRP A 261 0.71 -10.13 -4.21
CA TRP A 261 0.87 -8.96 -3.35
C TRP A 261 2.23 -8.96 -2.61
N LEU A 262 2.66 -10.12 -2.07
CA LEU A 262 3.96 -10.26 -1.40
C LEU A 262 5.14 -10.14 -2.37
N ASP A 263 5.01 -10.70 -3.56
CA ASP A 263 6.06 -10.68 -4.59
C ASP A 263 6.17 -9.27 -5.22
N ALA A 264 5.05 -8.57 -5.39
CA ALA A 264 4.96 -7.21 -5.93
C ALA A 264 5.78 -6.20 -5.10
N GLY A 265 5.62 -6.20 -3.78
CA GLY A 265 6.36 -5.30 -2.91
C GLY A 265 7.88 -5.50 -3.02
N LYS A 266 8.33 -6.75 -3.04
CA LYS A 266 9.76 -7.07 -3.22
C LYS A 266 10.29 -6.64 -4.59
N PHE A 267 9.50 -6.87 -5.64
CA PHE A 267 9.85 -6.49 -7.00
C PHE A 267 9.95 -4.98 -7.12
N SER A 268 8.90 -4.25 -6.78
CA SER A 268 8.83 -2.79 -6.98
C SER A 268 9.85 -2.03 -6.14
N ILE A 269 10.09 -2.45 -4.88
CA ILE A 269 11.17 -1.87 -4.09
C ILE A 269 12.52 -2.07 -4.78
N GLY A 270 12.77 -3.29 -5.35
CA GLY A 270 14.01 -3.58 -6.06
C GLY A 270 14.23 -2.69 -7.27
N GLU A 271 13.20 -2.54 -8.10
CA GLU A 271 13.28 -1.76 -9.35
C GLU A 271 13.37 -0.25 -9.09
N MET A 272 12.66 0.24 -8.06
CA MET A 272 12.51 1.68 -7.82
C MET A 272 13.50 2.25 -6.79
N LEU A 273 14.28 1.39 -6.11
CA LEU A 273 15.19 1.84 -5.06
C LEU A 273 16.15 2.97 -5.49
N PRO A 274 16.80 2.91 -6.66
CA PRO A 274 17.69 4.00 -7.09
C PRO A 274 16.95 5.35 -7.24
N ALA A 275 15.77 5.32 -7.83
CA ALA A 275 14.93 6.51 -8.01
C ALA A 275 14.40 7.05 -6.67
N LEU A 276 14.01 6.15 -5.75
CA LEU A 276 13.60 6.50 -4.40
C LEU A 276 14.74 7.18 -3.62
N MET A 277 15.92 6.58 -3.59
CA MET A 277 17.07 7.12 -2.86
C MET A 277 17.55 8.46 -3.41
N SER A 278 17.26 8.77 -4.66
CA SER A 278 17.58 10.09 -5.27
C SER A 278 16.44 11.10 -5.17
N TYR A 279 15.26 10.71 -4.65
CA TYR A 279 14.14 11.62 -4.55
C TYR A 279 14.37 12.69 -3.49
N SER A 280 14.26 13.94 -3.92
CA SER A 280 14.24 15.12 -3.05
C SER A 280 13.32 16.17 -3.66
N ASP A 281 12.45 16.73 -2.86
CA ASP A 281 11.56 17.86 -3.17
C ASP A 281 12.11 19.20 -2.65
N ASP A 282 13.33 19.19 -2.11
CA ASP A 282 14.05 20.37 -1.63
C ASP A 282 14.66 21.21 -2.79
N VAL A 283 14.38 20.81 -4.04
CA VAL A 283 14.79 21.51 -5.24
C VAL A 283 13.69 22.47 -5.69
N PRO A 284 14.04 23.61 -6.34
CA PRO A 284 13.04 24.50 -6.90
C PRO A 284 12.11 23.75 -7.87
N ALA A 285 10.87 23.58 -7.47
CA ALA A 285 9.83 22.92 -8.26
C ALA A 285 8.55 23.76 -8.22
N PRO A 286 7.64 23.61 -9.22
CA PRO A 286 6.36 24.29 -9.19
C PRO A 286 5.59 24.01 -7.90
N ALA A 287 5.04 25.05 -7.28
CA ALA A 287 4.21 24.89 -6.09
C ALA A 287 2.93 24.09 -6.41
N ILE A 288 2.47 23.31 -5.45
CA ILE A 288 1.14 22.69 -5.53
C ILE A 288 0.09 23.81 -5.41
N GLN A 289 -0.80 23.93 -6.39
CA GLN A 289 -1.82 24.99 -6.43
C GLN A 289 -3.09 24.62 -5.65
N ALA A 290 -3.35 23.32 -5.44
CA ALA A 290 -4.45 22.86 -4.62
C ALA A 290 -4.15 23.08 -3.13
N PRO A 291 -5.18 23.22 -2.26
CA PRO A 291 -5.00 23.16 -0.81
C PRO A 291 -4.27 21.88 -0.40
N VAL A 292 -3.31 22.02 0.53
CA VAL A 292 -2.50 20.89 1.00
C VAL A 292 -2.70 20.68 2.49
N VAL A 293 -2.84 19.42 2.90
CA VAL A 293 -2.88 18.99 4.30
C VAL A 293 -1.83 17.90 4.51
N PHE A 294 -1.02 18.02 5.56
CA PHE A 294 -0.10 16.99 5.97
C PHE A 294 -0.59 16.29 7.24
N LEU A 295 -0.59 14.96 7.21
CA LEU A 295 -0.88 14.10 8.34
C LEU A 295 0.40 13.33 8.68
N GLN A 296 0.97 13.62 9.86
CA GLN A 296 2.20 12.99 10.32
C GLN A 296 1.97 12.39 11.70
N GLY A 297 2.31 11.12 11.86
CA GLY A 297 2.29 10.47 13.16
C GLY A 297 3.38 11.03 14.07
N VAL A 298 3.07 11.27 15.35
CA VAL A 298 4.06 11.81 16.31
C VAL A 298 5.19 10.80 16.62
N GLU A 299 4.95 9.52 16.37
CA GLU A 299 5.93 8.43 16.53
C GLU A 299 6.48 7.92 15.19
N ASP A 300 6.09 8.56 14.09
CA ASP A 300 6.56 8.21 12.77
C ASP A 300 8.03 8.63 12.63
N ILE A 301 8.87 7.65 12.41
CA ILE A 301 10.33 7.81 12.30
C ILE A 301 10.84 7.60 10.88
N GLN A 302 9.92 7.50 9.91
CA GLN A 302 10.25 7.29 8.49
C GLN A 302 9.38 8.14 7.59
#